data_dcc227a2ab8521f6001d2bec4007e4bd
#
_entry.id   dcc227a2ab8521f6001d2bec4007e4bd
#
_cell.length_a   1.000
_cell.length_b   1.000
_cell.length_c   1.000
_cell.angle_alpha   90.00
_cell.angle_beta   90.00
_cell.angle_gamma   90.00
#
_symmetry.space_group_name_H-M   'P 1'
#
loop_
_entity.id
_entity.type
_entity.pdbx_description
1 polymer ?
#
loop_
_entity_poly.entity_id
_entity_poly.type
_entity_poly.pdbx_seq_one_letter_code
_entity_poly.pdbx_strand_id
1 'polypeptide(L)'
;MFSDERTAETADLFRRVIESTRDEWQTKLNALGMRPHGRLTEAIADLLLGFHVMVKFLVEKGIMTQEEGEAEKEKLAPIFLDLARKQVSMQEDDKPTNVYIRNLFAMINSGMLCLSRKSDLTTGHPNNHIGYRDDDAYYIFLERSVMEVNRFCDQSGEGRVPAPQSLAKQMRDEGILIPHASGRNTDSKRFGRETKTVMILNREKVEEILGVSPPDGPNSVTDSPESLS
;
A
#
# COMPACT_ATOMS: atom_id res chain seq x y z
N MET A 1 42.00 -22.75 22.08
CA MET A 1 41.00 -23.83 22.01
C MET A 1 39.74 -23.54 22.83
N PHE A 2 39.79 -22.87 24.00
CA PHE A 2 38.59 -22.49 24.78
C PHE A 2 37.84 -21.24 24.27
N SER A 3 38.36 -20.47 23.31
CA SER A 3 37.70 -19.27 22.80
C SER A 3 36.64 -19.58 21.71
N ASP A 4 36.83 -20.64 20.96
CA ASP A 4 35.95 -20.97 19.82
C ASP A 4 34.59 -21.55 20.24
N GLU A 5 34.60 -22.42 21.30
CA GLU A 5 33.33 -22.98 21.82
C GLU A 5 32.43 -21.90 22.45
N ARG A 6 32.99 -21.01 23.27
CA ARG A 6 32.24 -19.89 23.89
C ARG A 6 31.68 -18.94 22.84
N THR A 7 32.42 -18.71 21.77
CA THR A 7 31.98 -17.87 20.66
C THR A 7 30.80 -18.50 19.91
N ALA A 8 30.85 -19.82 19.67
CA ALA A 8 29.79 -20.57 19.03
C ALA A 8 28.50 -20.62 19.88
N GLU A 9 28.62 -20.89 21.18
CA GLU A 9 27.50 -20.88 22.13
C GLU A 9 26.84 -19.50 22.22
N THR A 10 27.65 -18.43 22.23
CA THR A 10 27.14 -17.05 22.26
C THR A 10 26.42 -16.70 20.96
N ALA A 11 26.94 -17.09 19.81
CA ALA A 11 26.30 -16.87 18.51
C ALA A 11 24.96 -17.60 18.40
N ASP A 12 24.88 -18.84 18.90
CA ASP A 12 23.64 -19.61 18.91
C ASP A 12 22.59 -19.02 19.88
N LEU A 13 23.04 -18.46 21.01
CA LEU A 13 22.15 -17.74 21.92
C LEU A 13 21.56 -16.50 21.24
N PHE A 14 22.39 -15.67 20.60
CA PHE A 14 21.93 -14.48 19.89
C PHE A 14 20.96 -14.83 18.77
N ARG A 15 21.24 -15.86 17.98
CA ARG A 15 20.35 -16.33 16.93
C ARG A 15 18.97 -16.69 17.49
N ARG A 16 18.91 -17.47 18.56
CA ARG A 16 17.64 -17.85 19.22
C ARG A 16 16.87 -16.63 19.75
N VAL A 17 17.58 -15.66 20.34
CA VAL A 17 16.95 -14.42 20.83
C VAL A 17 16.38 -13.60 19.67
N ILE A 18 17.12 -13.45 18.56
CA ILE A 18 16.65 -12.75 17.36
C ILE A 18 15.40 -13.44 16.79
N GLU A 19 15.44 -14.75 16.62
CA GLU A 19 14.29 -15.52 16.09
C GLU A 19 13.05 -15.38 16.98
N SER A 20 13.20 -15.53 18.30
CA SER A 20 12.09 -15.37 19.25
C SER A 20 11.53 -13.95 19.22
N THR A 21 12.38 -12.93 19.21
CA THR A 21 11.97 -11.51 19.18
C THR A 21 11.29 -11.17 17.85
N ARG A 22 11.81 -11.67 16.73
CA ARG A 22 11.19 -11.50 15.41
C ARG A 22 9.76 -12.06 15.39
N ASP A 23 9.57 -13.29 15.89
CA ASP A 23 8.29 -13.98 15.89
C ASP A 23 7.28 -13.28 16.82
N GLU A 24 7.73 -12.76 17.97
CA GLU A 24 6.93 -11.94 18.88
C GLU A 24 6.46 -10.66 18.16
N TRP A 25 7.36 -9.94 17.52
CA TRP A 25 7.02 -8.71 16.80
C TRP A 25 6.14 -8.96 15.59
N GLN A 26 6.37 -10.05 14.86
CA GLN A 26 5.48 -10.46 13.76
C GLN A 26 4.04 -10.67 14.26
N THR A 27 3.89 -11.38 15.38
CA THR A 27 2.60 -11.62 16.01
C THR A 27 1.94 -10.34 16.48
N LYS A 28 2.70 -9.46 17.14
CA LYS A 28 2.23 -8.17 17.64
C LYS A 28 1.76 -7.24 16.52
N LEU A 29 2.52 -7.13 15.43
CA LEU A 29 2.16 -6.30 14.29
C LEU A 29 0.95 -6.85 13.53
N ASN A 30 0.85 -8.17 13.36
CA ASN A 30 -0.32 -8.82 12.77
C ASN A 30 -1.59 -8.59 13.60
N ALA A 31 -1.51 -8.66 14.93
CA ALA A 31 -2.63 -8.39 15.84
C ALA A 31 -3.15 -6.95 15.75
N LEU A 32 -2.30 -6.02 15.31
CA LEU A 32 -2.66 -4.62 15.02
C LEU A 32 -3.15 -4.39 13.59
N GLY A 33 -3.40 -5.46 12.82
CA GLY A 33 -3.86 -5.39 11.43
C GLY A 33 -2.78 -5.02 10.41
N MET A 34 -1.53 -4.89 10.84
CA MET A 34 -0.41 -4.63 9.94
C MET A 34 0.08 -5.94 9.32
N ARG A 35 0.54 -5.87 8.07
CA ARG A 35 1.16 -7.02 7.36
C ARG A 35 2.61 -6.68 7.01
N PRO A 36 3.52 -6.67 8.00
CA PRO A 36 4.90 -6.30 7.76
C PRO A 36 5.59 -7.33 6.88
N HIS A 37 6.49 -6.86 6.02
CA HIS A 37 7.42 -7.74 5.34
C HIS A 37 8.40 -8.34 6.36
N GLY A 38 8.78 -9.62 6.21
CA GLY A 38 9.65 -10.34 7.18
C GLY A 38 10.95 -9.60 7.51
N ARG A 39 11.52 -8.84 6.57
CA ARG A 39 12.70 -8.00 6.82
C ARG A 39 12.49 -6.90 7.85
N LEU A 40 11.27 -6.38 8.00
CA LEU A 40 10.99 -5.34 8.99
C LEU A 40 11.06 -5.91 10.40
N THR A 41 10.47 -7.06 10.65
CA THR A 41 10.50 -7.72 11.96
C THR A 41 11.89 -8.23 12.32
N GLU A 42 12.67 -8.67 11.33
CA GLU A 42 14.10 -9.02 11.49
C GLU A 42 14.93 -7.79 11.91
N ALA A 43 14.79 -6.68 11.19
CA ALA A 43 15.50 -5.43 11.53
C ALA A 43 15.15 -4.91 12.94
N ILE A 44 13.88 -5.02 13.36
CA ILE A 44 13.45 -4.67 14.72
C ILE A 44 14.12 -5.59 15.74
N ALA A 45 14.18 -6.89 15.49
CA ALA A 45 14.81 -7.85 16.41
C ALA A 45 16.32 -7.59 16.57
N ASP A 46 17.02 -7.30 15.47
CA ASP A 46 18.45 -6.98 15.47
C ASP A 46 18.73 -5.69 16.28
N LEU A 47 17.95 -4.64 16.05
CA LEU A 47 18.08 -3.36 16.74
C LEU A 47 17.79 -3.49 18.24
N LEU A 48 16.74 -4.24 18.61
CA LEU A 48 16.41 -4.50 20.02
C LEU A 48 17.50 -5.29 20.72
N LEU A 49 18.04 -6.33 20.09
CA LEU A 49 19.15 -7.09 20.65
C LEU A 49 20.38 -6.20 20.85
N GLY A 50 20.76 -5.42 19.85
CA GLY A 50 21.90 -4.49 19.95
C GLY A 50 21.72 -3.49 21.09
N PHE A 51 20.52 -2.94 21.24
CA PHE A 51 20.19 -2.02 22.32
C PHE A 51 20.25 -2.71 23.70
N HIS A 52 19.69 -3.90 23.83
CA HIS A 52 19.73 -4.66 25.08
C HIS A 52 21.18 -4.99 25.51
N VAL A 53 22.03 -5.36 24.56
CA VAL A 53 23.45 -5.60 24.81
C VAL A 53 24.15 -4.31 25.25
N MET A 54 23.86 -3.18 24.60
CA MET A 54 24.39 -1.87 24.97
C MET A 54 23.98 -1.47 26.40
N VAL A 55 22.70 -1.55 26.74
CA VAL A 55 22.20 -1.23 28.08
C VAL A 55 22.86 -2.12 29.12
N LYS A 56 22.95 -3.43 28.89
CA LYS A 56 23.64 -4.36 29.78
C LYS A 56 25.09 -3.95 30.02
N PHE A 57 25.81 -3.59 28.94
CA PHE A 57 27.19 -3.11 29.06
C PHE A 57 27.30 -1.84 29.91
N LEU A 58 26.40 -0.86 29.72
CA LEU A 58 26.40 0.39 30.50
C LEU A 58 26.14 0.13 32.00
N VAL A 59 25.23 -0.77 32.30
CA VAL A 59 24.94 -1.19 33.69
C VAL A 59 26.17 -1.91 34.30
N GLU A 60 26.78 -2.85 33.60
CA GLU A 60 27.98 -3.56 34.04
C GLU A 60 29.18 -2.64 34.28
N LYS A 61 29.27 -1.52 33.55
CA LYS A 61 30.31 -0.50 33.74
C LYS A 61 29.94 0.54 34.80
N GLY A 62 28.79 0.44 35.44
CA GLY A 62 28.36 1.39 36.46
C GLY A 62 28.02 2.80 35.92
N ILE A 63 27.85 2.92 34.62
CA ILE A 63 27.45 4.19 33.96
C ILE A 63 25.94 4.44 34.12
N MET A 64 25.17 3.37 34.27
CA MET A 64 23.71 3.36 34.42
C MET A 64 23.33 2.37 35.51
N THR A 65 22.28 2.66 36.27
CA THR A 65 21.70 1.70 37.21
C THR A 65 20.85 0.66 36.48
N GLN A 66 20.56 -0.45 37.15
CA GLN A 66 19.67 -1.47 36.59
C GLN A 66 18.27 -0.92 36.31
N GLU A 67 17.75 -0.07 37.22
CA GLU A 67 16.43 0.55 37.09
C GLU A 67 16.35 1.50 35.89
N GLU A 68 17.37 2.33 35.71
CA GLU A 68 17.49 3.20 34.53
C GLU A 68 17.57 2.39 33.24
N GLY A 69 18.32 1.28 33.26
CA GLY A 69 18.42 0.38 32.10
C GLY A 69 17.10 -0.26 31.69
N GLU A 70 16.32 -0.72 32.66
CA GLU A 70 14.98 -1.28 32.37
C GLU A 70 14.00 -0.19 31.87
N ALA A 71 14.04 1.00 32.47
CA ALA A 71 13.21 2.13 32.03
C ALA A 71 13.53 2.54 30.57
N GLU A 72 14.81 2.52 30.16
CA GLU A 72 15.19 2.80 28.77
C GLU A 72 14.70 1.70 27.81
N LYS A 73 14.75 0.42 28.20
CA LYS A 73 14.20 -0.67 27.39
C LYS A 73 12.68 -0.55 27.16
N GLU A 74 11.94 -0.16 28.21
CA GLU A 74 10.48 0.01 28.10
C GLU A 74 10.07 1.13 27.11
N LYS A 75 10.88 2.18 26.97
CA LYS A 75 10.65 3.27 26.01
C LYS A 75 10.77 2.84 24.55
N LEU A 76 11.44 1.75 24.26
CA LEU A 76 11.69 1.33 22.87
C LEU A 76 10.48 0.74 22.19
N ALA A 77 9.66 -0.03 22.90
CA ALA A 77 8.52 -0.72 22.29
C ALA A 77 7.54 0.24 21.56
N PRO A 78 7.13 1.38 22.15
CA PRO A 78 6.29 2.35 21.45
C PRO A 78 7.02 3.02 20.27
N ILE A 79 8.32 3.29 20.37
CA ILE A 79 9.12 3.89 19.30
C ILE A 79 9.17 2.95 18.08
N PHE A 80 9.51 1.67 18.30
CA PHE A 80 9.54 0.69 17.23
C PHE A 80 8.16 0.44 16.61
N LEU A 81 7.10 0.50 17.42
CA LEU A 81 5.74 0.37 16.91
C LEU A 81 5.38 1.54 15.98
N ASP A 82 5.73 2.77 16.32
CA ASP A 82 5.51 3.94 15.48
C ASP A 82 6.33 3.86 14.18
N LEU A 83 7.60 3.48 14.28
CA LEU A 83 8.46 3.26 13.12
C LEU A 83 7.93 2.15 12.22
N ALA A 84 7.45 1.04 12.79
CA ALA A 84 6.87 -0.06 12.04
C ALA A 84 5.59 0.38 11.29
N ARG A 85 4.72 1.17 11.92
CA ARG A 85 3.52 1.73 11.26
C ARG A 85 3.89 2.60 10.07
N LYS A 86 4.84 3.52 10.26
CA LYS A 86 5.33 4.39 9.18
C LYS A 86 5.92 3.58 8.03
N GLN A 87 6.74 2.58 8.34
CA GLN A 87 7.37 1.75 7.32
C GLN A 87 6.36 0.90 6.55
N VAL A 88 5.34 0.32 7.22
CA VAL A 88 4.26 -0.42 6.55
C VAL A 88 3.45 0.50 5.66
N SER A 89 3.10 1.71 6.12
CA SER A 89 2.40 2.71 5.31
C SER A 89 3.20 3.09 4.06
N MET A 90 4.50 3.37 4.20
CA MET A 90 5.36 3.68 3.05
C MET A 90 5.43 2.51 2.06
N GLN A 91 5.52 1.28 2.54
CA GLN A 91 5.52 0.09 1.67
C GLN A 91 4.20 -0.10 0.92
N GLU A 92 3.05 0.21 1.55
CA GLU A 92 1.76 0.21 0.87
C GLU A 92 1.69 1.31 -0.21
N ASP A 93 2.18 2.51 0.12
CA ASP A 93 2.21 3.63 -0.81
C ASP A 93 3.08 3.37 -2.03
N ASP A 94 4.19 2.64 -1.87
CA ASP A 94 5.13 2.28 -2.92
C ASP A 94 4.69 1.04 -3.73
N LYS A 95 3.58 0.39 -3.39
CA LYS A 95 3.06 -0.71 -4.21
C LYS A 95 2.81 -0.24 -5.65
N PRO A 96 3.28 -0.98 -6.66
CA PRO A 96 3.08 -0.59 -8.05
C PRO A 96 1.61 -0.38 -8.44
N THR A 97 0.69 -1.10 -7.80
CA THR A 97 -0.75 -0.96 -7.99
C THR A 97 -1.26 0.38 -7.44
N ASN A 98 -0.79 0.79 -6.26
CA ASN A 98 -1.16 2.06 -5.64
C ASN A 98 -0.54 3.25 -6.40
N VAL A 99 0.73 3.15 -6.80
CA VAL A 99 1.40 4.13 -7.66
C VAL A 99 0.62 4.31 -8.98
N TYR A 100 0.23 3.21 -9.62
CA TYR A 100 -0.57 3.26 -10.85
C TYR A 100 -1.91 3.96 -10.63
N ILE A 101 -2.68 3.57 -9.62
CA ILE A 101 -4.00 4.17 -9.35
C ILE A 101 -3.88 5.66 -9.05
N ARG A 102 -2.96 6.06 -8.18
CA ARG A 102 -2.76 7.47 -7.82
C ARG A 102 -2.39 8.31 -9.03
N ASN A 103 -1.41 7.89 -9.82
CA ASN A 103 -0.97 8.63 -11.00
C ASN A 103 -2.05 8.67 -12.08
N LEU A 104 -2.73 7.55 -12.35
CA LEU A 104 -3.83 7.51 -13.29
C LEU A 104 -4.93 8.52 -12.93
N PHE A 105 -5.36 8.54 -11.67
CA PHE A 105 -6.43 9.43 -11.23
C PHE A 105 -5.95 10.87 -11.05
N ALA A 106 -4.69 11.13 -10.74
CA ALA A 106 -4.11 12.46 -10.78
C ALA A 106 -4.15 13.05 -12.20
N MET A 107 -3.80 12.23 -13.22
CA MET A 107 -3.88 12.62 -14.62
C MET A 107 -5.33 12.84 -15.09
N ILE A 108 -6.29 12.06 -14.59
CA ILE A 108 -7.72 12.27 -14.88
C ILE A 108 -8.21 13.57 -14.24
N ASN A 109 -7.90 13.80 -12.98
CA ASN A 109 -8.33 14.98 -12.23
C ASN A 109 -7.72 16.27 -12.79
N SER A 110 -6.50 16.22 -13.34
CA SER A 110 -5.85 17.35 -14.01
C SER A 110 -6.33 17.59 -15.44
N GLY A 111 -7.20 16.71 -15.98
CA GLY A 111 -7.67 16.79 -17.38
C GLY A 111 -6.69 16.29 -18.42
N MET A 112 -5.52 15.77 -18.03
CA MET A 112 -4.57 15.15 -18.96
C MET A 112 -5.15 13.89 -19.60
N LEU A 113 -5.92 13.13 -18.86
CA LEU A 113 -6.66 11.96 -19.32
C LEU A 113 -8.16 12.13 -19.03
N CYS A 114 -9.02 11.42 -19.74
CA CYS A 114 -10.45 11.48 -19.49
C CYS A 114 -11.12 10.11 -19.48
N LEU A 115 -12.17 10.01 -18.67
CA LEU A 115 -13.12 8.91 -18.62
C LEU A 115 -14.50 9.41 -19.02
N SER A 116 -15.17 8.73 -19.95
CA SER A 116 -16.56 9.01 -20.29
C SER A 116 -17.48 8.26 -19.32
N ARG A 117 -18.69 8.81 -19.08
CA ARG A 117 -19.73 8.01 -18.44
C ARG A 117 -20.18 6.92 -19.40
N LYS A 118 -20.43 5.72 -18.90
CA LYS A 118 -20.90 4.57 -19.70
C LYS A 118 -22.26 4.84 -20.35
N SER A 119 -23.04 5.75 -19.79
CA SER A 119 -24.29 6.25 -20.37
C SER A 119 -24.08 7.24 -21.52
N ASP A 120 -22.92 7.90 -21.59
CA ASP A 120 -22.63 8.89 -22.62
C ASP A 120 -22.14 8.21 -23.89
N LEU A 121 -23.07 7.92 -24.77
CA LEU A 121 -22.82 7.19 -26.03
C LEU A 121 -22.43 8.12 -27.19
N THR A 122 -21.78 9.25 -26.91
CA THR A 122 -21.31 10.18 -27.92
C THR A 122 -20.24 9.52 -28.82
N THR A 123 -20.44 9.62 -30.12
CA THR A 123 -19.47 9.21 -31.12
C THR A 123 -18.34 10.24 -31.18
N GLY A 124 -17.10 9.79 -31.00
CA GLY A 124 -15.92 10.64 -31.06
C GLY A 124 -15.37 10.97 -29.68
N HIS A 125 -14.53 10.08 -29.16
CA HIS A 125 -13.80 10.34 -27.93
C HIS A 125 -12.53 11.15 -28.21
N PRO A 126 -12.14 12.06 -27.30
CA PRO A 126 -10.90 12.82 -27.45
C PRO A 126 -9.67 11.89 -27.41
N ASN A 127 -8.55 12.37 -27.94
CA ASN A 127 -7.31 11.59 -28.01
C ASN A 127 -6.75 11.17 -26.65
N ASN A 128 -7.19 11.78 -25.55
CA ASN A 128 -6.79 11.44 -24.18
C ASN A 128 -7.81 10.54 -23.46
N HIS A 129 -8.79 9.99 -24.15
CA HIS A 129 -9.79 9.09 -23.58
C HIS A 129 -9.16 7.72 -23.30
N ILE A 130 -9.27 7.27 -22.03
CA ILE A 130 -8.66 6.02 -21.55
C ILE A 130 -9.65 5.00 -21.03
N GLY A 131 -10.96 5.27 -21.09
CA GLY A 131 -11.97 4.34 -20.63
C GLY A 131 -13.27 4.97 -20.25
N TYR A 132 -14.06 4.20 -19.53
CA TYR A 132 -15.40 4.58 -19.10
C TYR A 132 -15.57 4.40 -17.58
N ARG A 133 -16.63 5.00 -17.03
CA ARG A 133 -17.03 4.82 -15.64
C ARG A 133 -18.54 4.71 -15.49
N ASP A 134 -18.97 3.96 -14.52
CA ASP A 134 -20.33 4.02 -13.97
C ASP A 134 -20.27 4.16 -12.43
N ASP A 135 -21.37 3.92 -11.75
CA ASP A 135 -21.45 4.10 -10.31
C ASP A 135 -20.73 3.00 -9.53
N ASP A 136 -20.44 1.85 -10.16
CA ASP A 136 -19.87 0.67 -9.51
C ASP A 136 -18.41 0.42 -9.90
N ALA A 137 -17.98 0.85 -11.09
CA ALA A 137 -16.70 0.44 -11.65
C ALA A 137 -16.07 1.48 -12.60
N TYR A 138 -14.74 1.32 -12.77
CA TYR A 138 -13.96 1.98 -13.81
C TYR A 138 -13.57 0.95 -14.88
N TYR A 139 -13.80 1.25 -16.14
CA TYR A 139 -13.53 0.41 -17.32
C TYR A 139 -12.35 1.01 -18.07
N ILE A 140 -11.14 0.54 -17.81
CA ILE A 140 -9.90 1.18 -18.24
C ILE A 140 -9.27 0.40 -19.43
N PHE A 141 -8.79 1.11 -20.44
CA PHE A 141 -7.98 0.53 -21.51
C PHE A 141 -6.57 0.24 -20.98
N LEU A 142 -6.32 -1.03 -20.60
CA LEU A 142 -5.15 -1.46 -19.84
C LEU A 142 -3.83 -1.00 -20.45
N GLU A 143 -3.57 -1.38 -21.71
CA GLU A 143 -2.29 -1.11 -22.36
C GLU A 143 -2.01 0.39 -22.46
N ARG A 144 -3.04 1.15 -22.85
CA ARG A 144 -2.94 2.59 -23.01
C ARG A 144 -2.72 3.31 -21.69
N SER A 145 -3.48 2.97 -20.67
CA SER A 145 -3.35 3.63 -19.37
C SER A 145 -2.00 3.37 -18.72
N VAL A 146 -1.47 2.14 -18.83
CA VAL A 146 -0.12 1.82 -18.30
C VAL A 146 0.96 2.58 -19.08
N MET A 147 0.82 2.73 -20.40
CA MET A 147 1.75 3.52 -21.21
C MET A 147 1.77 5.00 -20.77
N GLU A 148 0.59 5.60 -20.59
CA GLU A 148 0.48 7.01 -20.18
C GLU A 148 0.98 7.22 -18.74
N VAL A 149 0.65 6.33 -17.81
CA VAL A 149 1.17 6.40 -16.44
C VAL A 149 2.70 6.26 -16.42
N ASN A 150 3.28 5.32 -17.16
CA ASN A 150 4.73 5.18 -17.21
C ASN A 150 5.41 6.42 -17.84
N ARG A 151 4.77 7.03 -18.84
CA ARG A 151 5.26 8.31 -19.41
C ARG A 151 5.24 9.43 -18.38
N PHE A 152 4.19 9.49 -17.56
CA PHE A 152 4.08 10.46 -16.47
C PHE A 152 5.15 10.20 -15.39
N CYS A 153 5.34 8.95 -14.97
CA CYS A 153 6.39 8.56 -14.01
C CYS A 153 7.80 8.96 -14.51
N ASP A 154 8.09 8.75 -15.79
CA ASP A 154 9.38 9.16 -16.39
C ASP A 154 9.59 10.69 -16.32
N GLN A 155 8.53 11.47 -16.44
CA GLN A 155 8.60 12.93 -16.38
C GLN A 155 8.69 13.46 -14.92
N SER A 156 8.07 12.78 -13.98
CA SER A 156 8.08 13.15 -12.56
C SER A 156 9.28 12.59 -11.79
N GLY A 157 10.06 11.68 -12.39
CA GLY A 157 11.17 11.00 -11.72
C GLY A 157 10.72 9.88 -10.78
N GLU A 158 9.47 9.43 -10.90
CA GLU A 158 8.93 8.31 -10.14
C GLU A 158 9.29 6.96 -10.78
N GLY A 159 9.19 5.89 -9.99
CA GLY A 159 9.41 4.53 -10.48
C GLY A 159 8.31 4.09 -11.46
N ARG A 160 8.70 3.44 -12.55
CA ARG A 160 7.75 2.87 -13.51
C ARG A 160 6.93 1.75 -12.90
N VAL A 161 5.66 1.67 -13.30
CA VAL A 161 4.81 0.51 -12.98
C VAL A 161 5.14 -0.67 -13.91
N PRO A 162 4.87 -1.91 -13.47
CA PRO A 162 5.13 -3.12 -14.25
C PRO A 162 4.40 -3.15 -15.60
N ALA A 163 4.80 -4.10 -16.45
CA ALA A 163 4.10 -4.36 -17.70
C ALA A 163 2.60 -4.63 -17.50
N PRO A 164 1.71 -4.27 -18.44
CA PRO A 164 0.26 -4.26 -18.27
C PRO A 164 -0.31 -5.55 -17.68
N GLN A 165 0.07 -6.71 -18.21
CA GLN A 165 -0.46 -7.98 -17.73
C GLN A 165 0.04 -8.34 -16.31
N SER A 166 1.26 -7.97 -15.96
CA SER A 166 1.83 -8.17 -14.62
C SER A 166 1.12 -7.29 -13.60
N LEU A 167 0.90 -6.01 -13.93
CA LEU A 167 0.14 -5.06 -13.12
C LEU A 167 -1.30 -5.53 -12.91
N ALA A 168 -1.98 -5.93 -13.98
CA ALA A 168 -3.35 -6.43 -13.90
C ALA A 168 -3.48 -7.69 -13.05
N LYS A 169 -2.48 -8.58 -13.08
CA LYS A 169 -2.42 -9.74 -12.19
C LYS A 169 -2.29 -9.32 -10.73
N GLN A 170 -1.40 -8.39 -10.42
CA GLN A 170 -1.23 -7.87 -9.05
C GLN A 170 -2.51 -7.22 -8.55
N MET A 171 -3.15 -6.36 -9.36
CA MET A 171 -4.44 -5.74 -9.02
C MET A 171 -5.55 -6.74 -8.75
N ARG A 172 -5.56 -7.86 -9.49
CA ARG A 172 -6.52 -8.95 -9.25
C ARG A 172 -6.24 -9.63 -7.91
N ASP A 173 -4.99 -9.95 -7.64
CA ASP A 173 -4.59 -10.65 -6.42
C ASP A 173 -4.83 -9.77 -5.17
N GLU A 174 -4.85 -8.44 -5.34
CA GLU A 174 -5.18 -7.44 -4.31
C GLU A 174 -6.68 -7.07 -4.26
N GLY A 175 -7.52 -7.62 -5.14
CA GLY A 175 -8.96 -7.36 -5.20
C GLY A 175 -9.35 -5.98 -5.75
N ILE A 176 -8.41 -5.26 -6.36
CA ILE A 176 -8.65 -3.96 -7.03
C ILE A 176 -9.32 -4.20 -8.39
N LEU A 177 -8.90 -5.26 -9.10
CA LEU A 177 -9.46 -5.65 -10.39
C LEU A 177 -10.55 -6.69 -10.19
N ILE A 178 -11.70 -6.46 -10.85
CA ILE A 178 -12.80 -7.42 -10.95
C ILE A 178 -12.49 -8.36 -12.13
N PRO A 179 -12.15 -9.64 -11.87
CA PRO A 179 -11.80 -10.56 -12.95
C PRO A 179 -13.02 -10.97 -13.77
N HIS A 180 -12.83 -11.22 -15.05
CA HIS A 180 -13.82 -11.90 -15.87
C HIS A 180 -14.12 -13.31 -15.33
N ALA A 181 -15.33 -13.83 -15.56
CA ALA A 181 -15.76 -15.16 -15.09
C ALA A 181 -14.81 -16.31 -15.52
N SER A 182 -14.08 -16.15 -16.64
CA SER A 182 -13.04 -17.09 -17.10
C SER A 182 -11.65 -16.88 -16.44
N GLY A 183 -11.54 -15.99 -15.43
CA GLY A 183 -10.27 -15.69 -14.76
C GLY A 183 -9.33 -14.76 -15.53
N ARG A 184 -9.76 -14.18 -16.66
CA ARG A 184 -8.98 -13.19 -17.41
C ARG A 184 -8.99 -11.82 -16.71
N ASN A 185 -7.90 -11.07 -16.88
CA ASN A 185 -7.74 -9.73 -16.30
C ASN A 185 -8.45 -8.63 -17.11
N THR A 186 -8.93 -8.95 -18.30
CA THR A 186 -9.65 -8.02 -19.17
C THR A 186 -10.93 -8.67 -19.68
N ASP A 187 -11.91 -7.83 -19.99
CA ASP A 187 -13.20 -8.23 -20.54
C ASP A 187 -13.56 -7.39 -21.75
N SER A 188 -14.32 -7.96 -22.68
CA SER A 188 -14.86 -7.26 -23.84
C SER A 188 -16.22 -6.70 -23.52
N LYS A 189 -16.32 -5.40 -23.32
CA LYS A 189 -17.56 -4.69 -23.00
C LYS A 189 -18.02 -3.86 -24.18
N ARG A 190 -19.35 -3.77 -24.33
CA ARG A 190 -19.98 -2.92 -25.34
C ARG A 190 -20.26 -1.55 -24.75
N PHE A 191 -19.76 -0.52 -25.45
CA PHE A 191 -20.00 0.90 -25.14
C PHE A 191 -20.64 1.53 -26.38
N GLY A 192 -21.95 1.77 -26.33
CA GLY A 192 -22.70 2.21 -27.49
C GLY A 192 -22.64 1.20 -28.66
N ARG A 193 -22.05 1.63 -29.75
CA ARG A 193 -21.87 0.80 -30.97
C ARG A 193 -20.54 0.06 -31.01
N GLU A 194 -19.61 0.38 -30.13
CA GLU A 194 -18.26 -0.19 -30.13
C GLU A 194 -18.08 -1.22 -29.02
N THR A 195 -17.32 -2.28 -29.32
CA THR A 195 -16.84 -3.24 -28.31
C THR A 195 -15.38 -2.95 -28.03
N LYS A 196 -15.04 -2.76 -26.77
CA LYS A 196 -13.69 -2.47 -26.30
C LYS A 196 -13.25 -3.51 -25.27
N THR A 197 -11.97 -3.88 -25.33
CA THR A 197 -11.34 -4.69 -24.28
C THR A 197 -10.90 -3.77 -23.15
N VAL A 198 -11.38 -4.02 -21.95
CA VAL A 198 -11.18 -3.18 -20.77
C VAL A 198 -10.76 -4.02 -19.57
N MET A 199 -9.98 -3.43 -18.70
CA MET A 199 -9.77 -3.86 -17.33
C MET A 199 -10.88 -3.22 -16.48
N ILE A 200 -11.49 -3.98 -15.58
CA ILE A 200 -12.59 -3.49 -14.74
C ILE A 200 -12.04 -3.31 -13.32
N LEU A 201 -12.00 -2.07 -12.83
CA LEU A 201 -11.55 -1.77 -11.48
C LEU A 201 -12.75 -1.58 -10.55
N ASN A 202 -12.66 -2.16 -9.36
CA ASN A 202 -13.63 -1.96 -8.29
C ASN A 202 -13.52 -0.51 -7.79
N ARG A 203 -14.62 0.23 -7.88
CA ARG A 203 -14.68 1.65 -7.53
C ARG A 203 -14.35 1.88 -6.07
N GLU A 204 -14.93 1.11 -5.16
CA GLU A 204 -14.69 1.23 -3.70
C GLU A 204 -13.22 1.05 -3.35
N LYS A 205 -12.55 0.05 -3.95
CA LYS A 205 -11.11 -0.19 -3.74
C LYS A 205 -10.23 0.91 -4.30
N VAL A 206 -10.59 1.47 -5.43
CA VAL A 206 -9.89 2.63 -6.02
C VAL A 206 -10.04 3.85 -5.11
N GLU A 207 -11.25 4.14 -4.63
CA GLU A 207 -11.53 5.26 -3.73
C GLU A 207 -10.81 5.10 -2.38
N GLU A 208 -10.72 3.87 -1.85
CA GLU A 208 -9.92 3.54 -0.66
C GLU A 208 -8.42 3.92 -0.85
N ILE A 209 -7.83 3.53 -1.99
CA ILE A 209 -6.42 3.86 -2.31
C ILE A 209 -6.21 5.37 -2.48
N LEU A 210 -7.19 6.06 -3.04
CA LEU A 210 -7.13 7.51 -3.25
C LEU A 210 -7.42 8.31 -1.97
N GLY A 211 -7.86 7.67 -0.88
CA GLY A 211 -8.26 8.33 0.35
C GLY A 211 -9.51 9.20 0.20
N VAL A 212 -10.34 8.93 -0.80
CA VAL A 212 -11.61 9.61 -1.03
C VAL A 212 -12.69 8.80 -0.34
N SER A 213 -13.34 9.38 0.67
CA SER A 213 -14.55 8.76 1.22
C SER A 213 -15.61 8.68 0.13
N PRO A 214 -16.34 7.55 0.01
CA PRO A 214 -17.45 7.48 -0.92
C PRO A 214 -18.41 8.65 -0.61
N PRO A 215 -18.97 9.31 -1.63
CA PRO A 215 -19.96 10.36 -1.39
C PRO A 215 -21.08 9.73 -0.56
N ASP A 216 -21.39 10.35 0.59
CA ASP A 216 -22.51 9.95 1.42
C ASP A 216 -23.73 9.67 0.52
N GLY A 217 -24.38 8.52 0.78
CA GLY A 217 -25.51 8.07 -0.03
C GLY A 217 -26.59 9.16 -0.16
N PRO A 218 -27.59 8.99 -1.03
CA PRO A 218 -28.47 10.06 -1.52
C PRO A 218 -29.45 10.61 -0.47
N ASN A 219 -28.96 11.08 0.69
CA ASN A 219 -29.77 11.70 1.74
C ASN A 219 -28.96 12.76 2.51
N SER A 220 -28.59 13.85 1.83
CA SER A 220 -28.37 15.13 2.51
C SER A 220 -28.90 16.27 1.63
N VAL A 221 -30.20 16.25 1.40
CA VAL A 221 -30.92 17.47 1.10
C VAL A 221 -31.01 18.23 2.42
N THR A 222 -30.08 19.15 2.63
CA THR A 222 -30.25 20.19 3.63
C THR A 222 -31.34 21.12 3.14
N ASP A 223 -32.58 20.86 3.56
CA ASP A 223 -33.64 21.85 3.59
C ASP A 223 -33.16 23.01 4.50
N SER A 224 -32.69 24.05 3.88
CA SER A 224 -32.57 25.34 4.54
C SER A 224 -33.97 25.99 4.52
N PRO A 225 -34.61 26.27 5.67
CA PRO A 225 -35.84 27.02 5.68
C PRO A 225 -35.48 28.48 5.38
N GLU A 226 -35.95 28.95 4.21
CA GLU A 226 -36.10 30.37 3.95
C GLU A 226 -37.01 30.98 5.01
N SER A 227 -36.48 31.82 5.88
CA SER A 227 -37.25 32.74 6.70
C SER A 227 -37.68 33.93 5.86
N LEU A 228 -38.90 33.91 5.38
CA LEU A 228 -39.65 35.10 5.02
C LEU A 228 -40.09 35.81 6.29
N SER A 229 -39.66 37.04 6.48
CA SER A 229 -40.45 38.19 7.04
C SER A 229 -39.64 39.49 6.91
#